data_6abbebe9f963c609b0f4f66718f66a27
#
_entry.id   6abbebe9f963c609b0f4f66718f66a27
#
_cell.length_a   1.000
_cell.length_b   1.000
_cell.length_c   1.000
_cell.angle_alpha   90.00
_cell.angle_beta   90.00
_cell.angle_gamma   90.00
#
_symmetry.space_group_name_H-M   'P 1'
#
loop_
_entity.id
_entity.type
_entity.pdbx_description
1 polymer ?
#
loop_
_entity_poly.entity_id
_entity_poly.type
_entity_poly.pdbx_seq_one_letter_code
_entity_poly.pdbx_strand_id
1 'polypeptide(L)'
;MLVSICMATYNGGKFIREQVDSILNQQFVENKDVELELVVSDDGYTDNTIDILKSYQDQRIKVFLHSNKKKYRYLNATRACKCNFENAMSKAQGDYIFLSDQDDLWYPCKIDKQLSVLRKLGGVNAAAFDMGDGELRKFNTLIYRHNVPFFTIKNVLCLYGFSLAFTREELKFFLPIPSSTTGHDTYIQYSAMWRKTLSFIDEPCAIHRYSGKHNVSSFGKNNILPPFYIKLYFRFITIMSVIWRSLVRR
;
A
#
# COMPACT_ATOMS: atom_id res chain seq x y z
N MET A 1 -8.07 -10.50 17.79
CA MET A 1 -7.30 -10.62 16.53
C MET A 1 -6.77 -9.25 16.16
N LEU A 2 -5.46 -9.14 15.88
CA LEU A 2 -4.83 -7.84 15.59
C LEU A 2 -4.72 -7.61 14.07
N VAL A 3 -5.13 -6.42 13.64
CA VAL A 3 -4.97 -5.92 12.26
C VAL A 3 -4.00 -4.74 12.28
N SER A 4 -2.92 -4.82 11.50
CA SER A 4 -1.97 -3.73 11.32
C SER A 4 -2.28 -2.95 10.06
N ILE A 5 -2.44 -1.65 10.20
CA ILE A 5 -2.50 -0.72 9.07
C ILE A 5 -1.11 -0.09 8.92
N CYS A 6 -0.43 -0.40 7.81
CA CYS A 6 0.90 0.13 7.51
C CYS A 6 0.76 1.37 6.62
N MET A 7 1.15 2.53 7.15
CA MET A 7 1.07 3.81 6.47
C MET A 7 2.47 4.37 6.23
N ALA A 8 2.75 4.78 5.00
CA ALA A 8 3.95 5.51 4.64
C ALA A 8 3.65 7.00 4.52
N THR A 9 4.40 7.85 5.25
CA THR A 9 4.20 9.30 5.23
C THR A 9 5.46 10.05 4.80
N TYR A 10 5.24 11.17 4.13
CA TYR A 10 6.23 12.17 3.78
C TYR A 10 5.52 13.50 3.49
N ASN A 11 5.65 14.49 4.38
CA ASN A 11 4.99 15.80 4.26
C ASN A 11 3.48 15.68 3.98
N GLY A 12 2.78 14.88 4.80
CA GLY A 12 1.36 14.56 4.68
C GLY A 12 0.43 15.46 5.49
N GLY A 13 0.93 16.48 6.17
CA GLY A 13 0.21 17.29 7.17
C GLY A 13 -1.12 17.86 6.70
N LYS A 14 -1.27 18.08 5.39
CA LYS A 14 -2.53 18.59 4.82
C LYS A 14 -3.68 17.56 4.90
N PHE A 15 -3.41 16.27 4.77
CA PHE A 15 -4.46 15.26 4.57
C PHE A 15 -4.45 14.17 5.66
N ILE A 16 -3.34 14.03 6.39
CA ILE A 16 -3.11 12.93 7.32
C ILE A 16 -4.21 12.78 8.38
N ARG A 17 -4.81 13.90 8.84
CA ARG A 17 -5.88 13.86 9.83
C ARG A 17 -7.10 13.14 9.30
N GLU A 18 -7.60 13.51 8.13
CA GLU A 18 -8.77 12.87 7.52
C GLU A 18 -8.54 11.37 7.29
N GLN A 19 -7.33 11.00 6.82
CA GLN A 19 -6.99 9.61 6.61
C GLN A 19 -6.92 8.82 7.91
N VAL A 20 -6.27 9.34 8.94
CA VAL A 20 -6.19 8.68 10.26
C VAL A 20 -7.58 8.54 10.88
N ASP A 21 -8.40 9.58 10.83
CA ASP A 21 -9.77 9.54 11.33
C ASP A 21 -10.59 8.45 10.62
N SER A 22 -10.45 8.31 9.30
CA SER A 22 -11.15 7.28 8.53
C SER A 22 -10.71 5.85 8.90
N ILE A 23 -9.45 5.67 9.30
CA ILE A 23 -8.92 4.39 9.77
C ILE A 23 -9.38 4.07 11.20
N LEU A 24 -9.30 5.04 12.10
CA LEU A 24 -9.65 4.82 13.52
C LEU A 24 -11.15 4.63 13.75
N ASN A 25 -11.99 5.12 12.84
CA ASN A 25 -13.45 5.02 12.86
C ASN A 25 -14.01 3.88 11.99
N GLN A 26 -13.22 2.85 11.69
CA GLN A 26 -13.71 1.68 10.96
C GLN A 26 -14.79 0.94 11.75
N GLN A 27 -15.77 0.42 11.02
CA GLN A 27 -16.91 -0.31 11.57
C GLN A 27 -16.78 -1.81 11.29
N PHE A 28 -17.07 -2.62 12.30
CA PHE A 28 -16.97 -4.07 12.24
C PHE A 28 -18.36 -4.68 12.46
N VAL A 29 -18.94 -5.25 11.42
CA VAL A 29 -20.23 -5.93 11.45
C VAL A 29 -20.02 -7.45 11.57
N GLU A 30 -19.15 -8.00 10.74
CA GLU A 30 -18.85 -9.43 10.69
C GLU A 30 -17.68 -9.80 11.60
N ASN A 31 -16.67 -8.94 11.72
CA ASN A 31 -15.42 -9.22 12.43
C ASN A 31 -15.32 -8.42 13.74
N LYS A 32 -16.17 -8.74 14.73
CA LYS A 32 -16.28 -7.98 15.99
C LYS A 32 -15.10 -8.16 16.95
N ASP A 33 -14.23 -9.13 16.72
CA ASP A 33 -13.07 -9.49 17.54
C ASP A 33 -11.77 -8.79 17.12
N VAL A 34 -11.87 -7.68 16.38
CA VAL A 34 -10.73 -6.97 15.79
C VAL A 34 -10.18 -5.89 16.71
N GLU A 35 -8.88 -5.94 16.93
CA GLU A 35 -8.06 -4.85 17.43
C GLU A 35 -7.26 -4.24 16.31
N LEU A 36 -7.01 -2.92 16.36
CA LEU A 36 -6.27 -2.19 15.33
C LEU A 36 -4.96 -1.65 15.88
N GLU A 37 -3.92 -1.69 15.05
CA GLU A 37 -2.75 -0.84 15.19
C GLU A 37 -2.49 -0.08 13.88
N LEU A 38 -2.18 1.21 13.98
CA LEU A 38 -1.74 2.04 12.87
C LEU A 38 -0.23 2.23 12.98
N VAL A 39 0.51 1.57 12.10
CA VAL A 39 1.98 1.60 12.04
C VAL A 39 2.40 2.61 10.98
N VAL A 40 2.76 3.80 11.42
CA VAL A 40 3.20 4.88 10.54
C VAL A 40 4.71 4.87 10.41
N SER A 41 5.21 4.84 9.18
CA SER A 41 6.61 5.10 8.87
C SER A 41 6.75 6.43 8.15
N ASP A 42 7.52 7.36 8.71
CA ASP A 42 7.72 8.69 8.14
C ASP A 42 9.15 8.84 7.57
N ASP A 43 9.25 9.18 6.29
CA ASP A 43 10.54 9.28 5.55
C ASP A 43 11.15 10.69 5.62
N GLY A 44 11.03 11.34 6.78
CA GLY A 44 11.58 12.66 7.04
C GLY A 44 10.62 13.80 6.70
N TYR A 45 10.08 14.40 7.73
CA TYR A 45 9.11 15.48 7.62
C TYR A 45 9.80 16.86 7.65
N THR A 46 9.19 17.81 6.95
CA THR A 46 9.49 19.24 7.04
C THR A 46 8.22 20.07 7.32
N ASP A 47 7.12 19.38 7.57
CA ASP A 47 5.80 19.95 7.91
C ASP A 47 5.31 19.42 9.28
N ASN A 48 4.05 19.64 9.61
CA ASN A 48 3.43 19.27 10.88
C ASN A 48 2.87 17.84 10.92
N THR A 49 3.23 16.95 9.99
CA THR A 49 2.72 15.56 9.93
C THR A 49 2.85 14.83 11.26
N ILE A 50 4.05 14.84 11.84
CA ILE A 50 4.33 14.14 13.10
C ILE A 50 3.60 14.76 14.29
N ASP A 51 3.48 16.08 14.32
CA ASP A 51 2.78 16.78 15.40
C ASP A 51 1.27 16.44 15.39
N ILE A 52 0.68 16.35 14.19
CA ILE A 52 -0.70 15.89 14.02
C ILE A 52 -0.86 14.46 14.54
N LEU A 53 0.02 13.53 14.16
CA LEU A 53 -0.06 12.14 14.61
C LEU A 53 0.07 12.01 16.13
N LYS A 54 0.99 12.75 16.76
CA LYS A 54 1.17 12.77 18.20
C LYS A 54 -0.03 13.39 18.94
N SER A 55 -0.75 14.33 18.30
CA SER A 55 -1.89 15.01 18.92
C SER A 55 -3.08 14.09 19.20
N TYR A 56 -3.15 12.91 18.58
CA TYR A 56 -4.20 11.93 18.81
C TYR A 56 -4.15 11.30 20.22
N GLN A 57 -2.96 11.19 20.82
CA GLN A 57 -2.74 10.49 22.10
C GLN A 57 -3.39 9.08 22.13
N ASP A 58 -3.52 8.45 20.97
CA ASP A 58 -4.13 7.12 20.79
C ASP A 58 -3.03 6.04 20.74
N GLN A 59 -3.09 5.08 21.65
CA GLN A 59 -2.10 4.02 21.77
C GLN A 59 -2.06 3.08 20.55
N ARG A 60 -3.09 3.08 19.72
CA ARG A 60 -3.13 2.33 18.47
C ARG A 60 -2.17 2.91 17.43
N ILE A 61 -1.78 4.19 17.52
CA ILE A 61 -0.89 4.87 16.58
C ILE A 61 0.56 4.71 17.02
N LYS A 62 1.36 4.04 16.20
CA LYS A 62 2.79 3.81 16.42
C LYS A 62 3.58 4.50 15.30
N VAL A 63 4.37 5.50 15.62
CA VAL A 63 5.12 6.30 14.66
C VAL A 63 6.60 5.93 14.69
N PHE A 64 7.16 5.58 13.54
CA PHE A 64 8.56 5.23 13.35
C PHE A 64 9.18 6.19 12.33
N LEU A 65 10.23 6.90 12.74
CA LEU A 65 11.00 7.73 11.82
C LEU A 65 11.88 6.82 10.96
N HIS A 66 11.82 7.04 9.65
CA HIS A 66 12.63 6.35 8.66
C HIS A 66 13.43 7.40 7.89
N SER A 67 14.65 7.10 7.53
CA SER A 67 15.48 7.98 6.72
C SER A 67 16.07 7.19 5.56
N ASN A 68 15.52 7.40 4.38
CA ASN A 68 16.06 6.81 3.16
C ASN A 68 17.18 7.68 2.59
N LYS A 69 18.44 7.31 2.88
CA LYS A 69 19.63 8.01 2.36
C LYS A 69 19.96 7.61 0.91
N LYS A 70 19.33 6.57 0.36
CA LYS A 70 19.62 6.11 -1.00
C LYS A 70 18.93 7.00 -2.03
N LYS A 71 19.71 7.49 -2.99
CA LYS A 71 19.20 8.22 -4.15
C LYS A 71 19.25 7.34 -5.39
N TYR A 72 18.18 7.37 -6.17
CA TYR A 72 18.06 6.58 -7.39
C TYR A 72 17.95 7.51 -8.60
N ARG A 73 18.59 7.14 -9.71
CA ARG A 73 18.49 7.91 -10.95
C ARG A 73 17.06 7.96 -11.49
N TYR A 74 16.36 6.82 -11.42
CA TYR A 74 14.97 6.69 -11.92
C TYR A 74 14.03 6.33 -10.79
N LEU A 75 12.81 6.84 -10.86
CA LEU A 75 11.73 6.55 -9.90
C LEU A 75 12.16 6.75 -8.44
N ASN A 76 12.89 7.82 -8.18
CA ASN A 76 13.46 8.06 -6.85
C ASN A 76 12.38 8.15 -5.77
N ALA A 77 11.30 8.89 -6.01
CA ALA A 77 10.20 9.02 -5.06
C ALA A 77 9.46 7.68 -4.85
N THR A 78 9.18 6.94 -5.92
CA THR A 78 8.54 5.62 -5.85
C THR A 78 9.38 4.61 -5.04
N ARG A 79 10.71 4.64 -5.21
CA ARG A 79 11.62 3.77 -4.47
C ARG A 79 11.77 4.18 -3.01
N ALA A 80 11.75 5.47 -2.71
CA ALA A 80 11.71 5.97 -1.35
C ALA A 80 10.42 5.52 -0.65
N CYS A 81 9.27 5.72 -1.29
CA CYS A 81 7.97 5.25 -0.82
C CYS A 81 7.97 3.73 -0.55
N LYS A 82 8.54 2.92 -1.47
CA LYS A 82 8.71 1.48 -1.27
C LYS A 82 9.47 1.16 0.02
N CYS A 83 10.61 1.82 0.26
CA CYS A 83 11.40 1.59 1.47
C CYS A 83 10.67 2.02 2.74
N ASN A 84 9.89 3.08 2.65
CA ASN A 84 9.07 3.58 3.74
C ASN A 84 7.94 2.59 4.10
N PHE A 85 7.23 2.05 3.10
CA PHE A 85 6.26 0.95 3.32
C PHE A 85 6.92 -0.31 3.87
N GLU A 86 8.12 -0.68 3.37
CA GLU A 86 8.87 -1.82 3.89
C GLU A 86 9.18 -1.65 5.37
N ASN A 87 9.60 -0.44 5.78
CA ASN A 87 9.84 -0.15 7.19
C ASN A 87 8.55 -0.27 8.02
N ALA A 88 7.41 0.29 7.58
CA ALA A 88 6.13 0.14 8.27
C ALA A 88 5.74 -1.32 8.41
N MET A 89 5.75 -2.09 7.31
CA MET A 89 5.42 -3.51 7.30
C MET A 89 6.33 -4.35 8.20
N SER A 90 7.61 -3.99 8.33
CA SER A 90 8.55 -4.70 9.21
C SER A 90 8.26 -4.51 10.69
N LYS A 91 7.52 -3.47 11.07
CA LYS A 91 7.11 -3.13 12.44
C LYS A 91 5.71 -3.65 12.80
N ALA A 92 4.93 -4.04 11.80
CA ALA A 92 3.58 -4.54 11.97
C ALA A 92 3.54 -5.83 12.80
N GLN A 93 2.59 -5.94 13.74
CA GLN A 93 2.44 -7.09 14.64
C GLN A 93 1.14 -7.88 14.41
N GLY A 94 0.18 -7.34 13.63
CA GLY A 94 -1.12 -7.95 13.39
C GLY A 94 -1.08 -9.22 12.54
N ASP A 95 -2.12 -10.01 12.62
CA ASP A 95 -2.33 -11.23 11.82
C ASP A 95 -2.65 -10.91 10.36
N TYR A 96 -3.21 -9.73 10.14
CA TYR A 96 -3.56 -9.18 8.83
C TYR A 96 -2.96 -7.79 8.68
N ILE A 97 -2.48 -7.51 7.46
CA ILE A 97 -1.77 -6.28 7.12
C ILE A 97 -2.55 -5.55 6.05
N PHE A 98 -2.83 -4.28 6.29
CA PHE A 98 -3.45 -3.36 5.34
C PHE A 98 -2.46 -2.27 4.98
N LEU A 99 -2.40 -1.87 3.72
CA LEU A 99 -1.57 -0.74 3.31
C LEU A 99 -2.43 0.52 3.19
N SER A 100 -1.85 1.65 3.56
CA SER A 100 -2.52 2.95 3.51
C SER A 100 -1.57 4.02 3.00
N ASP A 101 -2.01 4.79 2.00
CA ASP A 101 -1.39 6.06 1.70
C ASP A 101 -1.85 7.12 2.72
N GLN A 102 -1.18 8.27 2.77
CA GLN A 102 -1.39 9.31 3.79
C GLN A 102 -2.54 10.28 3.46
N ASP A 103 -3.07 10.22 2.23
CA ASP A 103 -3.90 11.26 1.62
C ASP A 103 -5.21 10.73 1.00
N ASP A 104 -5.56 9.48 1.24
CA ASP A 104 -6.82 8.87 0.82
C ASP A 104 -7.94 9.06 1.86
N LEU A 105 -9.08 8.43 1.64
CA LEU A 105 -10.15 8.28 2.63
C LEU A 105 -10.73 6.86 2.56
N TRP A 106 -10.71 6.13 3.69
CA TRP A 106 -11.30 4.81 3.76
C TRP A 106 -12.80 4.86 4.07
N TYR A 107 -13.58 4.03 3.38
CA TYR A 107 -14.97 3.83 3.76
C TYR A 107 -15.06 3.05 5.07
N PRO A 108 -16.11 3.27 5.89
CA PRO A 108 -16.21 2.65 7.21
C PRO A 108 -16.16 1.11 7.21
N CYS A 109 -16.51 0.48 6.10
CA CYS A 109 -16.57 -0.99 5.96
C CYS A 109 -15.32 -1.62 5.33
N LYS A 110 -14.25 -0.84 5.03
CA LYS A 110 -13.09 -1.35 4.27
C LYS A 110 -12.43 -2.53 4.97
N ILE A 111 -12.08 -2.37 6.24
CA ILE A 111 -11.37 -3.43 6.97
C ILE A 111 -12.27 -4.66 7.11
N ASP A 112 -13.51 -4.48 7.51
CA ASP A 112 -14.44 -5.59 7.74
C ASP A 112 -14.63 -6.43 6.47
N LYS A 113 -14.86 -5.80 5.31
CA LYS A 113 -15.04 -6.49 4.02
C LYS A 113 -13.80 -7.25 3.56
N GLN A 114 -12.63 -6.58 3.55
CA GLN A 114 -11.39 -7.23 3.12
C GLN A 114 -10.99 -8.36 4.07
N LEU A 115 -11.20 -8.17 5.37
CA LEU A 115 -10.91 -9.17 6.39
C LEU A 115 -11.79 -10.42 6.25
N SER A 116 -13.09 -10.27 5.95
CA SER A 116 -13.98 -11.41 5.68
C SER A 116 -13.49 -12.26 4.50
N VAL A 117 -12.97 -11.62 3.44
CA VAL A 117 -12.37 -12.35 2.31
C VAL A 117 -11.06 -13.03 2.72
N LEU A 118 -10.17 -12.32 3.43
CA LEU A 118 -8.88 -12.86 3.86
C LEU A 118 -9.00 -14.01 4.86
N ARG A 119 -9.98 -13.97 5.76
CA ARG A 119 -10.28 -15.07 6.69
C ARG A 119 -10.74 -16.33 5.95
N LYS A 120 -11.47 -16.17 4.86
CA LYS A 120 -12.00 -17.29 4.07
C LYS A 120 -10.97 -17.86 3.08
N LEU A 121 -10.22 -17.01 2.41
CA LEU A 121 -9.36 -17.38 1.28
C LEU A 121 -7.87 -17.32 1.60
N GLY A 122 -7.47 -16.56 2.64
CA GLY A 122 -6.09 -16.22 2.88
C GLY A 122 -5.52 -15.29 1.82
N GLY A 123 -4.20 -15.22 1.72
CA GLY A 123 -3.49 -14.58 0.62
C GLY A 123 -3.52 -13.05 0.64
N VAL A 124 -3.72 -12.47 -0.52
CA VAL A 124 -3.78 -11.02 -0.79
C VAL A 124 -5.15 -10.67 -1.34
N ASN A 125 -5.75 -9.62 -0.81
CA ASN A 125 -6.99 -9.04 -1.32
C ASN A 125 -6.77 -7.62 -1.81
N ALA A 126 -7.31 -7.29 -2.98
CA ALA A 126 -7.36 -5.94 -3.53
C ALA A 126 -8.82 -5.50 -3.65
N ALA A 127 -9.16 -4.38 -3.03
CA ALA A 127 -10.50 -3.80 -3.10
C ALA A 127 -10.59 -2.70 -4.15
N ALA A 128 -11.72 -2.62 -4.85
CA ALA A 128 -12.06 -1.49 -5.71
C ALA A 128 -12.10 -0.19 -4.91
N PHE A 129 -11.99 0.93 -5.60
CA PHE A 129 -12.01 2.25 -4.97
C PHE A 129 -12.59 3.31 -5.91
N ASP A 130 -13.11 4.37 -5.31
CA ASP A 130 -13.51 5.57 -6.03
C ASP A 130 -12.31 6.49 -6.22
N MET A 131 -12.27 7.21 -7.33
CA MET A 131 -11.33 8.29 -7.56
C MET A 131 -12.02 9.62 -7.25
N GLY A 132 -11.42 10.40 -6.36
CA GLY A 132 -11.87 11.72 -5.98
C GLY A 132 -10.85 12.80 -6.35
N ASP A 133 -11.31 14.03 -6.53
CA ASP A 133 -10.44 15.21 -6.66
C ASP A 133 -9.78 15.57 -5.31
N GLY A 134 -9.05 16.69 -5.27
CA GLY A 134 -8.38 17.13 -4.04
C GLY A 134 -9.31 17.35 -2.83
N GLU A 135 -10.62 17.53 -3.08
CA GLU A 135 -11.68 17.67 -2.07
C GLU A 135 -12.53 16.40 -1.92
N LEU A 136 -12.05 15.26 -2.46
CA LEU A 136 -12.72 13.94 -2.43
C LEU A 136 -14.07 13.91 -3.18
N ARG A 137 -14.34 14.84 -4.10
CA ARG A 137 -15.51 14.74 -4.98
C ARG A 137 -15.26 13.64 -5.99
N LYS A 138 -16.09 12.61 -5.96
CA LYS A 138 -15.95 11.44 -6.82
C LYS A 138 -16.14 11.77 -8.29
N PHE A 139 -15.29 11.23 -9.15
CA PHE A 139 -15.43 11.38 -10.60
C PHE A 139 -15.30 10.06 -11.38
N ASN A 140 -14.79 8.98 -10.75
CA ASN A 140 -14.67 7.65 -11.36
C ASN A 140 -14.62 6.57 -10.29
N THR A 141 -14.89 5.32 -10.67
CA THR A 141 -14.70 4.14 -9.84
C THR A 141 -13.77 3.17 -10.57
N LEU A 142 -12.72 2.70 -9.87
CA LEU A 142 -11.80 1.72 -10.41
C LEU A 142 -12.11 0.34 -9.82
N ILE A 143 -12.46 -0.59 -10.72
CA ILE A 143 -12.65 -2.02 -10.41
C ILE A 143 -11.53 -2.80 -11.09
N TYR A 144 -10.91 -3.71 -10.36
CA TYR A 144 -9.81 -4.51 -10.88
C TYR A 144 -10.28 -5.63 -11.82
N ARG A 145 -9.49 -5.90 -12.87
CA ARG A 145 -9.74 -7.05 -13.74
C ARG A 145 -9.23 -8.33 -13.10
N HIS A 146 -10.11 -9.31 -12.88
CA HIS A 146 -9.80 -10.54 -12.16
C HIS A 146 -8.87 -11.51 -12.93
N ASN A 147 -9.02 -11.60 -14.25
CA ASN A 147 -8.35 -12.63 -15.06
C ASN A 147 -7.19 -12.05 -15.90
N VAL A 148 -6.24 -11.38 -15.24
CA VAL A 148 -5.05 -10.86 -15.94
C VAL A 148 -3.96 -11.92 -15.91
N PRO A 149 -3.46 -12.39 -17.06
CA PRO A 149 -2.36 -13.34 -17.12
C PRO A 149 -1.08 -12.77 -16.48
N PHE A 150 -0.33 -13.61 -15.76
CA PHE A 150 0.92 -13.22 -15.12
C PHE A 150 1.93 -12.56 -16.08
N PHE A 151 2.02 -13.09 -17.30
CA PHE A 151 2.85 -12.55 -18.36
C PHE A 151 2.01 -11.83 -19.42
N THR A 152 1.78 -10.52 -19.24
CA THR A 152 1.27 -9.67 -20.32
C THR A 152 2.14 -8.44 -20.50
N ILE A 153 2.46 -8.08 -21.75
CA ILE A 153 3.24 -6.89 -22.06
C ILE A 153 2.38 -5.62 -21.98
N LYS A 154 1.09 -5.72 -22.34
CA LYS A 154 0.21 -4.55 -22.51
C LYS A 154 -0.72 -4.24 -21.32
N ASN A 155 -1.14 -5.23 -20.57
CA ASN A 155 -2.14 -5.07 -19.52
C ASN A 155 -1.63 -5.60 -18.19
N VAL A 156 -0.63 -4.95 -17.62
CA VAL A 156 -0.29 -5.22 -16.22
C VAL A 156 -1.41 -4.66 -15.37
N LEU A 157 -2.04 -5.54 -14.61
CA LEU A 157 -2.87 -5.12 -13.49
C LEU A 157 -2.01 -4.16 -12.67
N CYS A 158 -2.44 -2.92 -12.53
CA CYS A 158 -1.75 -1.96 -11.67
C CYS A 158 -2.54 -1.88 -10.38
N LEU A 159 -2.13 -2.67 -9.39
CA LEU A 159 -2.71 -2.57 -8.06
C LEU A 159 -2.15 -1.33 -7.37
N TYR A 160 -3.03 -0.59 -6.73
CA TYR A 160 -2.64 0.52 -5.88
C TYR A 160 -2.38 0.02 -4.47
N GLY A 161 -1.26 0.43 -3.87
CA GLY A 161 -0.83 -0.04 -2.55
C GLY A 161 -1.93 0.07 -1.50
N PHE A 162 -2.56 1.23 -1.38
CA PHE A 162 -3.61 1.49 -0.38
C PHE A 162 -4.86 0.61 -0.52
N SER A 163 -5.07 -0.03 -1.67
CA SER A 163 -6.19 -0.96 -1.89
C SER A 163 -5.92 -2.38 -1.37
N LEU A 164 -4.66 -2.68 -1.00
CA LEU A 164 -4.19 -4.01 -0.67
C LEU A 164 -4.33 -4.32 0.82
N ALA A 165 -4.74 -5.54 1.09
CA ALA A 165 -4.65 -6.19 2.39
C ALA A 165 -4.16 -7.64 2.22
N PHE A 166 -3.47 -8.19 3.21
CA PHE A 166 -2.94 -9.56 3.12
C PHE A 166 -2.68 -10.18 4.50
N THR A 167 -2.54 -11.49 4.53
CA THR A 167 -2.23 -12.24 5.75
C THR A 167 -0.76 -12.03 6.16
N ARG A 168 -0.45 -12.26 7.43
CA ARG A 168 0.94 -12.26 7.93
C ARG A 168 1.82 -13.30 7.24
N GLU A 169 1.24 -14.38 6.76
CA GLU A 169 1.99 -15.37 5.98
C GLU A 169 2.53 -14.77 4.69
N GLU A 170 1.71 -14.02 3.96
CA GLU A 170 2.15 -13.30 2.77
C GLU A 170 3.19 -12.22 3.10
N LEU A 171 3.06 -11.53 4.24
CA LEU A 171 4.06 -10.57 4.70
C LEU A 171 5.43 -11.22 4.86
N LYS A 172 5.50 -12.42 5.46
CA LYS A 172 6.76 -13.17 5.59
C LYS A 172 7.38 -13.48 4.24
N PHE A 173 6.54 -13.72 3.22
CA PHE A 173 7.00 -13.92 1.86
C PHE A 173 7.50 -12.64 1.21
N PHE A 174 6.84 -11.50 1.43
CA PHE A 174 7.19 -10.23 0.79
C PHE A 174 8.47 -9.61 1.35
N LEU A 175 8.71 -9.70 2.66
CA LEU A 175 9.84 -9.03 3.30
C LEU A 175 11.14 -9.88 3.29
N PRO A 176 12.30 -9.22 3.17
CA PRO A 176 12.51 -7.85 2.72
C PRO A 176 12.18 -7.68 1.24
N ILE A 177 11.69 -6.52 0.83
CA ILE A 177 11.41 -6.25 -0.59
C ILE A 177 12.74 -6.13 -1.35
N PRO A 178 12.93 -6.83 -2.49
CA PRO A 178 14.18 -6.75 -3.23
C PRO A 178 14.53 -5.31 -3.63
N SER A 179 15.77 -4.90 -3.39
CA SER A 179 16.23 -3.54 -3.71
C SER A 179 16.15 -3.20 -5.21
N SER A 180 16.17 -4.22 -6.06
CA SER A 180 16.04 -4.13 -7.51
C SER A 180 14.63 -3.73 -7.98
N THR A 181 13.58 -3.98 -7.16
CA THR A 181 12.21 -3.63 -7.53
C THR A 181 11.92 -2.15 -7.32
N THR A 182 11.00 -1.60 -8.10
CA THR A 182 10.71 -0.16 -8.07
C THR A 182 9.64 0.22 -7.08
N GLY A 183 8.53 -0.51 -7.00
CA GLY A 183 7.40 -0.26 -6.11
C GLY A 183 7.10 -1.46 -5.21
N HIS A 184 6.58 -1.20 -4.01
CA HIS A 184 6.10 -2.23 -3.10
C HIS A 184 4.84 -2.91 -3.66
N ASP A 185 3.91 -2.14 -4.18
CA ASP A 185 2.67 -2.57 -4.80
C ASP A 185 2.90 -3.52 -5.98
N THR A 186 3.78 -3.14 -6.88
CA THR A 186 4.17 -3.96 -8.03
C THR A 186 4.78 -5.29 -7.59
N TYR A 187 5.65 -5.28 -6.57
CA TYR A 187 6.26 -6.50 -6.06
C TYR A 187 5.25 -7.42 -5.39
N ILE A 188 4.37 -6.88 -4.55
CA ILE A 188 3.29 -7.62 -3.88
C ILE A 188 2.35 -8.22 -4.94
N GLN A 189 1.95 -7.42 -5.94
CA GLN A 189 1.11 -7.87 -7.04
C GLN A 189 1.70 -9.08 -7.76
N TYR A 190 2.93 -8.99 -8.25
CA TYR A 190 3.56 -10.09 -8.97
C TYR A 190 3.75 -11.33 -8.08
N SER A 191 4.07 -11.13 -6.80
CA SER A 191 4.21 -12.22 -5.85
C SER A 191 2.88 -12.96 -5.63
N ALA A 192 1.79 -12.22 -5.40
CA ALA A 192 0.46 -12.79 -5.20
C ALA A 192 -0.07 -13.48 -6.48
N MET A 193 0.15 -12.89 -7.66
CA MET A 193 -0.21 -13.51 -8.94
C MET A 193 0.55 -14.82 -9.18
N TRP A 194 1.85 -14.84 -8.92
CA TRP A 194 2.68 -16.05 -9.06
C TRP A 194 2.23 -17.16 -8.13
N ARG A 195 1.92 -16.83 -6.89
CA ARG A 195 1.45 -17.77 -5.85
C ARG A 195 -0.02 -18.13 -6.00
N LYS A 196 -0.76 -17.46 -6.88
CA LYS A 196 -2.22 -17.60 -7.08
C LYS A 196 -3.02 -17.32 -5.81
N THR A 197 -2.56 -16.36 -5.01
CA THR A 197 -3.17 -15.98 -3.72
C THR A 197 -3.93 -14.66 -3.80
N LEU A 198 -4.08 -14.07 -4.99
CA LEU A 198 -4.74 -12.77 -5.21
C LEU A 198 -6.25 -12.94 -5.34
N SER A 199 -6.99 -12.20 -4.54
CA SER A 199 -8.46 -12.09 -4.59
C SER A 199 -8.91 -10.64 -4.72
N PHE A 200 -10.18 -10.39 -5.07
CA PHE A 200 -10.70 -9.06 -5.33
C PHE A 200 -12.04 -8.81 -4.65
N ILE A 201 -12.30 -7.54 -4.33
CA ILE A 201 -13.62 -7.01 -3.97
C ILE A 201 -13.94 -5.91 -4.98
N ASP A 202 -15.06 -6.05 -5.70
CA ASP A 202 -15.49 -5.11 -6.74
C ASP A 202 -16.24 -3.90 -6.17
N GLU A 203 -16.65 -3.97 -4.92
CA GLU A 203 -17.27 -2.86 -4.22
C GLU A 203 -16.21 -1.87 -3.74
N PRO A 204 -16.37 -0.56 -4.01
CA PRO A 204 -15.41 0.44 -3.55
C PRO A 204 -15.31 0.47 -2.03
N CYS A 205 -14.08 0.45 -1.52
CA CYS A 205 -13.77 0.46 -0.10
C CYS A 205 -13.00 1.72 0.36
N ALA A 206 -12.64 2.59 -0.57
CA ALA A 206 -11.92 3.84 -0.30
C ALA A 206 -12.16 4.87 -1.40
N ILE A 207 -11.81 6.12 -1.13
CA ILE A 207 -11.65 7.17 -2.15
C ILE A 207 -10.16 7.46 -2.27
N HIS A 208 -9.59 7.29 -3.47
CA HIS A 208 -8.25 7.73 -3.80
C HIS A 208 -8.26 9.21 -4.17
N ARG A 209 -7.54 10.01 -3.41
CA ARG A 209 -7.43 11.45 -3.65
C ARG A 209 -6.46 11.75 -4.78
N TYR A 210 -6.97 12.26 -5.89
CA TYR A 210 -6.16 12.75 -6.99
C TYR A 210 -5.90 14.24 -6.84
N SER A 211 -4.78 14.59 -6.25
CA SER A 211 -4.40 15.98 -5.99
C SER A 211 -3.50 16.62 -7.08
N GLY A 212 -3.27 15.92 -8.18
CA GLY A 212 -2.49 16.39 -9.32
C GLY A 212 -1.02 16.67 -9.06
N LYS A 213 -0.66 17.25 -7.91
CA LYS A 213 0.72 17.67 -7.57
C LYS A 213 1.35 16.91 -6.39
N HIS A 214 0.56 16.18 -5.63
CA HIS A 214 1.00 15.56 -4.36
C HIS A 214 1.13 14.03 -4.42
N ASN A 215 0.65 13.37 -5.47
CA ASN A 215 0.81 11.94 -5.62
C ASN A 215 2.27 11.59 -5.98
N VAL A 216 2.79 10.47 -5.48
CA VAL A 216 4.16 10.00 -5.75
C VAL A 216 4.46 9.93 -7.25
N SER A 217 3.45 9.62 -8.06
CA SER A 217 3.52 9.66 -9.53
C SER A 217 3.69 11.09 -10.09
N SER A 218 3.31 12.12 -9.32
CA SER A 218 3.33 13.54 -9.69
C SER A 218 4.49 14.33 -9.07
N PHE A 219 5.34 13.73 -8.26
CA PHE A 219 6.55 14.39 -7.70
C PHE A 219 7.55 14.74 -8.81
N GLY A 220 7.20 15.81 -9.56
CA GLY A 220 7.71 16.25 -10.84
C GLY A 220 9.22 16.27 -10.99
N LYS A 221 9.97 17.15 -10.36
CA LYS A 221 11.38 17.38 -10.70
C LYS A 221 12.35 16.27 -10.25
N ASN A 222 12.00 15.45 -9.27
CA ASN A 222 12.89 14.43 -8.71
C ASN A 222 12.53 12.99 -9.10
N ASN A 223 11.44 12.78 -9.86
CA ASN A 223 10.99 11.44 -10.26
C ASN A 223 11.19 11.24 -11.76
N ILE A 224 12.45 11.12 -12.18
CA ILE A 224 12.78 10.88 -13.58
C ILE A 224 12.20 9.52 -14.01
N LEU A 225 11.29 9.56 -15.00
CA LEU A 225 10.73 8.36 -15.58
C LEU A 225 11.79 7.65 -16.43
N PRO A 226 11.92 6.33 -16.29
CA PRO A 226 12.88 5.59 -17.08
C PRO A 226 12.40 5.44 -18.53
N PRO A 227 13.34 5.36 -19.51
CA PRO A 227 13.04 4.96 -20.87
C PRO A 227 12.35 3.59 -20.92
N PHE A 228 11.69 3.29 -22.03
CA PHE A 228 10.91 2.07 -22.18
C PHE A 228 11.71 0.78 -21.91
N TYR A 229 12.93 0.68 -22.43
CA TYR A 229 13.78 -0.50 -22.20
C TYR A 229 14.17 -0.68 -20.71
N ILE A 230 14.36 0.43 -19.99
CA ILE A 230 14.61 0.38 -18.52
C ILE A 230 13.34 -0.05 -17.76
N LYS A 231 12.14 0.35 -18.22
CA LYS A 231 10.87 -0.12 -17.63
C LYS A 231 10.73 -1.64 -17.80
N LEU A 232 11.07 -2.17 -19.00
CA LEU A 232 11.09 -3.60 -19.25
C LEU A 232 12.11 -4.33 -18.36
N TYR A 233 13.31 -3.77 -18.22
CA TYR A 233 14.34 -4.30 -17.32
C TYR A 233 13.85 -4.36 -15.87
N PHE A 234 13.26 -3.30 -15.33
CA PHE A 234 12.72 -3.32 -13.96
C PHE A 234 11.61 -4.36 -13.79
N ARG A 235 10.74 -4.51 -14.79
CA ARG A 235 9.70 -5.54 -14.77
C ARG A 235 10.32 -6.93 -14.75
N PHE A 236 11.28 -7.20 -15.64
CA PHE A 236 11.99 -8.47 -15.71
C PHE A 236 12.66 -8.80 -14.36
N ILE A 237 13.40 -7.87 -13.77
CA ILE A 237 14.07 -8.07 -12.48
C ILE A 237 13.05 -8.33 -11.37
N THR A 238 11.90 -7.64 -11.36
CA THR A 238 10.84 -7.89 -10.38
C THR A 238 10.30 -9.31 -10.50
N ILE A 239 10.00 -9.76 -11.72
CA ILE A 239 9.52 -11.13 -11.99
C ILE A 239 10.57 -12.16 -11.55
N MET A 240 11.83 -11.98 -11.94
CA MET A 240 12.91 -12.90 -11.55
C MET A 240 13.10 -12.94 -10.04
N SER A 241 12.96 -11.81 -9.34
CA SER A 241 13.04 -11.74 -7.88
C SER A 241 11.89 -12.52 -7.21
N VAL A 242 10.68 -12.47 -7.77
CA VAL A 242 9.52 -13.24 -7.29
C VAL A 242 9.77 -14.74 -7.48
N ILE A 243 10.18 -15.17 -8.69
CA ILE A 243 10.45 -16.57 -9.00
C ILE A 243 11.55 -17.10 -8.10
N TRP A 244 12.67 -16.42 -8.00
CA TRP A 244 13.79 -16.80 -7.14
C TRP A 244 13.35 -17.00 -5.69
N ARG A 245 12.61 -16.03 -5.14
CA ARG A 245 12.14 -16.11 -3.75
C ARG A 245 11.17 -17.27 -3.53
N SER A 246 10.33 -17.57 -4.50
CA SER A 246 9.40 -18.71 -4.42
C SER A 246 10.11 -20.07 -4.44
N LEU A 247 11.30 -20.15 -5.04
CA LEU A 247 12.12 -21.36 -5.05
C LEU A 247 12.90 -21.54 -3.73
N VAL A 248 13.35 -20.43 -3.14
CA VAL A 248 14.22 -20.45 -1.94
C VAL A 248 13.40 -20.57 -0.63
N ARG A 249 12.13 -20.15 -0.63
CA ARG A 249 11.26 -20.11 0.56
C ARG A 249 10.09 -21.10 0.51
N ARG A 250 10.28 -22.21 -0.20
CA ARG A 250 9.36 -23.35 -0.15
C ARG A 250 9.46 -24.10 1.16
#